data_86c445dd7afaeab1b834a61085b1ced2
#
_entry.id   86c445dd7afaeab1b834a61085b1ced2
#
_cell.length_a   1.000
_cell.length_b   1.000
_cell.length_c   1.000
_cell.angle_alpha   90.00
_cell.angle_beta   90.00
_cell.angle_gamma   90.00
#
_symmetry.space_group_name_H-M   'P 1'
#
loop_
_entity.id
_entity.type
_entity.pdbx_description
1 polymer ?
#
loop_
_entity_poly.entity_id
_entity_poly.type
_entity_poly.pdbx_seq_one_letter_code
_entity_poly.pdbx_strand_id
1 'polypeptide(L)'
;MSQHETYRLVGIIRVMNNSVQHRKKDPIKRQEELLKAARIIAGREGIGSLSLNAVAREAGVSKGGLLHHFPSKQELIHALFIQLLEIMDERINIIMVNDSNCYGRFSRAYLHYIGELKESDESFQLALLSLAMPTEPVLRKCWRDWVLGHLEKGDEFDNSYLGALVRYAADGLWLSALTEGQTLSKQECDAIVSRLTQISFEKID
;
A
#
# COMPACT_ATOMS: atom_id res chain seq x y z
N MET A 1 -35.83 23.06 -49.59
CA MET A 1 -35.03 23.22 -48.35
C MET A 1 -33.72 23.88 -48.74
N SER A 2 -33.47 25.09 -48.22
CA SER A 2 -32.26 25.84 -48.55
C SER A 2 -31.06 25.36 -47.76
N GLN A 3 -29.85 25.50 -48.33
CA GLN A 3 -28.59 25.12 -47.66
C GLN A 3 -28.44 25.79 -46.24
N HIS A 4 -29.10 26.89 -46.02
CA HIS A 4 -29.10 27.60 -44.71
C HIS A 4 -29.86 26.87 -43.60
N GLU A 5 -30.87 26.08 -43.89
CA GLU A 5 -31.61 25.28 -42.90
C GLU A 5 -30.81 24.04 -42.46
N THR A 6 -30.04 23.46 -43.36
CA THR A 6 -29.18 22.30 -43.06
C THR A 6 -28.06 22.66 -42.11
N TYR A 7 -27.43 23.83 -42.24
CA TYR A 7 -26.38 24.29 -41.29
C TYR A 7 -26.93 24.66 -39.92
N ARG A 8 -28.17 25.13 -39.81
CA ARG A 8 -28.80 25.43 -38.53
C ARG A 8 -29.13 24.16 -37.77
N LEU A 9 -29.59 23.12 -38.43
CA LEU A 9 -29.84 21.79 -37.83
C LEU A 9 -28.56 21.09 -37.39
N VAL A 10 -27.48 21.17 -38.16
CA VAL A 10 -26.16 20.60 -37.80
C VAL A 10 -25.56 21.33 -36.63
N GLY A 11 -25.71 22.66 -36.52
CA GLY A 11 -25.27 23.46 -35.36
C GLY A 11 -26.03 23.11 -34.08
N ILE A 12 -27.34 22.91 -34.16
CA ILE A 12 -28.19 22.54 -33.03
C ILE A 12 -27.87 21.11 -32.56
N ILE A 13 -27.65 20.17 -33.45
CA ILE A 13 -27.25 18.78 -33.11
C ILE A 13 -25.85 18.77 -32.46
N ARG A 14 -24.94 19.62 -32.91
CA ARG A 14 -23.59 19.73 -32.34
C ARG A 14 -23.59 20.36 -30.93
N VAL A 15 -24.47 21.31 -30.68
CA VAL A 15 -24.66 21.93 -29.36
C VAL A 15 -25.38 20.97 -28.40
N MET A 16 -26.36 20.19 -28.88
CA MET A 16 -27.05 19.20 -28.04
C MET A 16 -26.18 17.98 -27.71
N ASN A 17 -25.24 17.58 -28.60
CA ASN A 17 -24.28 16.49 -28.29
C ASN A 17 -23.15 16.92 -27.34
N ASN A 18 -22.89 18.23 -27.16
CA ASN A 18 -21.88 18.70 -26.22
C ASN A 18 -22.41 18.89 -24.79
N SER A 19 -23.72 18.76 -24.57
CA SER A 19 -24.34 18.95 -23.23
C SER A 19 -24.66 17.64 -22.50
N VAL A 20 -24.37 16.46 -23.04
CA VAL A 20 -24.68 15.15 -22.46
C VAL A 20 -23.44 14.23 -22.42
N GLN A 21 -22.23 14.76 -22.41
CA GLN A 21 -21.11 14.03 -21.83
C GLN A 21 -21.11 14.28 -20.31
N HIS A 22 -22.12 13.78 -19.60
CA HIS A 22 -21.92 13.35 -18.22
C HIS A 22 -20.80 12.31 -18.30
N ARG A 23 -19.58 12.75 -17.94
CA ARG A 23 -18.46 11.87 -17.62
C ARG A 23 -19.04 10.71 -16.81
N LYS A 24 -19.11 9.50 -17.39
CA LYS A 24 -19.20 8.26 -16.59
C LYS A 24 -18.02 8.36 -15.63
N LYS A 25 -18.28 8.75 -14.38
CA LYS A 25 -17.26 8.81 -13.34
C LYS A 25 -16.79 7.38 -13.21
N ASP A 26 -15.55 7.14 -13.61
CA ASP A 26 -14.91 5.85 -13.47
C ASP A 26 -14.89 5.51 -11.97
N PRO A 27 -15.62 4.49 -11.51
CA PRO A 27 -15.72 4.17 -10.08
C PRO A 27 -14.35 3.82 -9.50
N ILE A 28 -13.47 3.19 -10.28
CA ILE A 28 -12.12 2.79 -9.87
C ILE A 28 -11.29 4.06 -9.63
N LYS A 29 -11.26 4.97 -10.60
CA LYS A 29 -10.53 6.23 -10.46
C LYS A 29 -11.03 7.05 -9.26
N ARG A 30 -12.34 7.05 -9.01
CA ARG A 30 -12.91 7.75 -7.85
C ARG A 30 -12.48 7.11 -6.53
N GLN A 31 -12.43 5.80 -6.47
CA GLN A 31 -11.93 5.08 -5.30
C GLN A 31 -10.46 5.41 -5.03
N GLU A 32 -9.63 5.46 -6.06
CA GLU A 32 -8.22 5.86 -5.96
C GLU A 32 -8.06 7.31 -5.45
N GLU A 33 -8.87 8.25 -5.95
CA GLU A 33 -8.87 9.64 -5.47
C GLU A 33 -9.24 9.74 -3.98
N LEU A 34 -10.20 8.94 -3.51
CA LEU A 34 -10.58 8.86 -2.10
C LEU A 34 -9.48 8.25 -1.22
N LEU A 35 -8.84 7.17 -1.67
CA LEU A 35 -7.72 6.55 -0.97
C LEU A 35 -6.52 7.51 -0.92
N LYS A 36 -6.24 8.24 -1.99
CA LYS A 36 -5.19 9.28 -2.01
C LYS A 36 -5.48 10.38 -0.98
N ALA A 37 -6.71 10.90 -0.93
CA ALA A 37 -7.11 11.89 0.06
C ALA A 37 -6.96 11.36 1.50
N ALA A 38 -7.33 10.10 1.73
CA ALA A 38 -7.18 9.47 3.03
C ALA A 38 -5.71 9.33 3.45
N ARG A 39 -4.80 8.98 2.51
CA ARG A 39 -3.36 8.95 2.76
C ARG A 39 -2.81 10.31 3.15
N ILE A 40 -3.20 11.37 2.44
CA ILE A 40 -2.78 12.74 2.75
C ILE A 40 -3.17 13.12 4.19
N ILE A 41 -4.42 12.85 4.59
CA ILE A 41 -4.90 13.15 5.94
C ILE A 41 -4.16 12.32 6.98
N ALA A 42 -4.04 11.01 6.75
CA ALA A 42 -3.34 10.10 7.66
C ALA A 42 -1.88 10.52 7.83
N GLY A 43 -1.22 10.94 6.75
CA GLY A 43 0.15 11.47 6.76
C GLY A 43 0.32 12.75 7.55
N ARG A 44 -0.62 13.68 7.39
CA ARG A 44 -0.56 15.01 8.02
C ARG A 44 -0.99 15.01 9.49
N GLU A 45 -2.01 14.23 9.83
CA GLU A 45 -2.74 14.34 11.09
C GLU A 45 -2.77 13.02 11.90
N GLY A 46 -2.19 11.96 11.37
CA GLY A 46 -2.25 10.61 11.93
C GLY A 46 -3.53 9.84 11.59
N ILE A 47 -3.48 8.52 11.68
CA ILE A 47 -4.61 7.64 11.34
C ILE A 47 -5.83 7.82 12.27
N GLY A 48 -5.60 8.28 13.50
CA GLY A 48 -6.65 8.60 14.46
C GLY A 48 -7.60 9.70 13.97
N SER A 49 -7.06 10.69 13.26
CA SER A 49 -7.80 11.84 12.69
C SER A 49 -8.59 11.49 11.45
N LEU A 50 -8.37 10.30 10.86
CA LEU A 50 -9.06 9.87 9.67
C LEU A 50 -10.56 9.72 9.93
N SER A 51 -11.36 10.48 9.20
CA SER A 51 -12.83 10.38 9.20
C SER A 51 -13.39 10.48 7.79
N LEU A 52 -14.54 9.84 7.55
CA LEU A 52 -15.19 9.88 6.23
C LEU A 52 -15.51 11.31 5.79
N ASN A 53 -15.88 12.19 6.73
CA ASN A 53 -16.15 13.61 6.42
C ASN A 53 -14.87 14.35 6.01
N ALA A 54 -13.75 14.13 6.69
CA ALA A 54 -12.46 14.75 6.36
C ALA A 54 -12.00 14.28 4.98
N VAL A 55 -12.08 12.99 4.69
CA VAL A 55 -11.72 12.42 3.37
C VAL A 55 -12.60 12.92 2.26
N ALA A 56 -13.93 13.00 2.47
CA ALA A 56 -14.86 13.56 1.47
C ALA A 56 -14.51 15.01 1.13
N ARG A 57 -14.21 15.83 2.15
CA ARG A 57 -13.79 17.23 1.98
C ARG A 57 -12.47 17.35 1.24
N GLU A 58 -11.46 16.57 1.62
CA GLU A 58 -10.13 16.57 0.98
C GLU A 58 -10.22 16.14 -0.49
N ALA A 59 -11.04 15.12 -0.80
CA ALA A 59 -11.27 14.63 -2.16
C ALA A 59 -12.24 15.48 -2.99
N GLY A 60 -12.84 16.52 -2.41
CA GLY A 60 -13.82 17.37 -3.11
C GLY A 60 -15.10 16.64 -3.52
N VAL A 61 -15.55 15.67 -2.72
CA VAL A 61 -16.78 14.90 -2.98
C VAL A 61 -17.81 15.08 -1.87
N SER A 62 -19.08 14.78 -2.16
CA SER A 62 -20.11 14.73 -1.12
C SER A 62 -19.91 13.52 -0.22
N LYS A 63 -20.37 13.62 1.05
CA LYS A 63 -20.37 12.47 1.98
C LYS A 63 -21.09 11.26 1.41
N GLY A 64 -22.23 11.45 0.74
CA GLY A 64 -22.98 10.37 0.08
C GLY A 64 -22.19 9.72 -1.05
N GLY A 65 -21.44 10.50 -1.84
CA GLY A 65 -20.54 9.98 -2.86
C GLY A 65 -19.41 9.14 -2.30
N LEU A 66 -18.85 9.51 -1.14
CA LEU A 66 -17.84 8.70 -0.44
C LEU A 66 -18.45 7.44 0.14
N LEU A 67 -19.61 7.52 0.82
CA LEU A 67 -20.28 6.37 1.44
C LEU A 67 -20.66 5.29 0.43
N HIS A 68 -20.84 5.65 -0.83
CA HIS A 68 -21.06 4.69 -1.92
C HIS A 68 -19.83 3.79 -2.17
N HIS A 69 -18.62 4.30 -1.93
CA HIS A 69 -17.36 3.56 -2.09
C HIS A 69 -16.90 2.93 -0.78
N PHE A 70 -17.03 3.65 0.31
CA PHE A 70 -16.59 3.23 1.65
C PHE A 70 -17.72 3.46 2.67
N PRO A 71 -18.53 2.43 2.94
CA PRO A 71 -19.66 2.52 3.87
C PRO A 71 -19.27 2.89 5.30
N SER A 72 -18.04 2.59 5.72
CA SER A 72 -17.52 2.86 7.06
C SER A 72 -16.06 3.32 7.04
N LYS A 73 -15.60 3.88 8.18
CA LYS A 73 -14.18 4.20 8.39
C LYS A 73 -13.32 2.93 8.33
N GLN A 74 -13.82 1.82 8.85
CA GLN A 74 -13.14 0.52 8.84
C GLN A 74 -12.91 0.03 7.40
N GLU A 75 -13.93 0.12 6.53
CA GLU A 75 -13.81 -0.23 5.12
C GLU A 75 -12.75 0.64 4.40
N LEU A 76 -12.71 1.92 4.70
CA LEU A 76 -11.70 2.83 4.17
C LEU A 76 -10.29 2.45 4.64
N ILE A 77 -10.10 2.19 5.94
CA ILE A 77 -8.81 1.77 6.51
C ILE A 77 -8.39 0.41 5.94
N HIS A 78 -9.33 -0.52 5.81
CA HIS A 78 -9.08 -1.82 5.20
C HIS A 78 -8.59 -1.68 3.75
N ALA A 79 -9.28 -0.86 2.95
CA ALA A 79 -8.86 -0.62 1.56
C ALA A 79 -7.49 0.04 1.45
N LEU A 80 -7.16 0.99 2.34
CA LEU A 80 -5.81 1.57 2.43
C LEU A 80 -4.75 0.52 2.73
N PHE A 81 -5.05 -0.41 3.63
CA PHE A 81 -4.12 -1.47 4.01
C PHE A 81 -3.90 -2.47 2.88
N ILE A 82 -4.97 -2.88 2.18
CA ILE A 82 -4.88 -3.74 1.00
C ILE A 82 -4.01 -3.09 -0.08
N GLN A 83 -4.24 -1.80 -0.38
CA GLN A 83 -3.43 -1.09 -1.37
C GLN A 83 -1.94 -1.04 -0.98
N LEU A 84 -1.64 -0.89 0.32
CA LEU A 84 -0.27 -0.96 0.80
C LEU A 84 0.35 -2.35 0.60
N LEU A 85 -0.40 -3.42 0.92
CA LEU A 85 0.07 -4.79 0.71
C LEU A 85 0.33 -5.08 -0.77
N GLU A 86 -0.51 -4.56 -1.68
CA GLU A 86 -0.30 -4.66 -3.13
C GLU A 86 1.02 -3.99 -3.57
N ILE A 87 1.30 -2.79 -3.08
CA ILE A 87 2.56 -2.07 -3.36
C ILE A 87 3.76 -2.87 -2.82
N MET A 88 3.66 -3.38 -1.59
CA MET A 88 4.71 -4.23 -0.99
C MET A 88 4.94 -5.49 -1.82
N ASP A 89 3.85 -6.15 -2.22
CA ASP A 89 3.88 -7.38 -3.03
C ASP A 89 4.61 -7.15 -4.36
N GLU A 90 4.26 -6.09 -5.07
CA GLU A 90 4.92 -5.71 -6.33
C GLU A 90 6.42 -5.47 -6.14
N ARG A 91 6.81 -4.73 -5.10
CA ARG A 91 8.22 -4.43 -4.81
C ARG A 91 9.00 -5.68 -4.42
N ILE A 92 8.47 -6.49 -3.53
CA ILE A 92 9.07 -7.75 -3.11
C ILE A 92 9.22 -8.70 -4.29
N ASN A 93 8.20 -8.82 -5.15
CA ASN A 93 8.26 -9.65 -6.35
C ASN A 93 9.35 -9.17 -7.33
N ILE A 94 9.55 -7.86 -7.50
CA ILE A 94 10.64 -7.32 -8.33
C ILE A 94 12.01 -7.73 -7.75
N ILE A 95 12.19 -7.65 -6.43
CA ILE A 95 13.45 -8.08 -5.77
C ILE A 95 13.64 -9.58 -5.96
N MET A 96 12.59 -10.39 -5.75
CA MET A 96 12.63 -11.83 -5.92
C MET A 96 13.00 -12.27 -7.35
N VAL A 97 12.47 -11.61 -8.37
CA VAL A 97 12.76 -11.93 -9.79
C VAL A 97 14.21 -11.63 -10.13
N ASN A 98 14.81 -10.60 -9.53
CA ASN A 98 16.20 -10.23 -9.75
C ASN A 98 17.20 -11.02 -8.89
N ASP A 99 16.72 -11.82 -7.94
CA ASP A 99 17.57 -12.68 -7.12
C ASP A 99 17.81 -14.04 -7.81
N SER A 100 19.06 -14.31 -8.18
CA SER A 100 19.46 -15.56 -8.83
C SER A 100 19.40 -16.78 -7.92
N ASN A 101 19.41 -16.59 -6.58
CA ASN A 101 19.30 -17.69 -5.62
C ASN A 101 17.85 -17.91 -5.19
N CYS A 102 17.31 -19.07 -5.52
CA CYS A 102 15.94 -19.43 -5.16
C CYS A 102 15.76 -19.73 -3.67
N TYR A 103 16.79 -20.19 -2.99
CA TYR A 103 16.76 -20.58 -1.58
C TYR A 103 16.65 -19.35 -0.66
N GLY A 104 15.64 -19.30 0.20
CA GLY A 104 15.37 -18.20 1.12
C GLY A 104 14.98 -16.88 0.44
N ARG A 105 14.52 -16.95 -0.80
CA ARG A 105 14.31 -15.80 -1.67
C ARG A 105 13.28 -14.82 -1.12
N PHE A 106 12.17 -15.31 -0.59
CA PHE A 106 11.13 -14.42 -0.03
C PHE A 106 11.63 -13.69 1.22
N SER A 107 12.20 -14.40 2.19
CA SER A 107 12.72 -13.80 3.43
C SER A 107 13.79 -12.75 3.14
N ARG A 108 14.68 -13.03 2.16
CA ARG A 108 15.71 -12.10 1.72
C ARG A 108 15.13 -10.88 0.99
N ALA A 109 14.17 -11.09 0.09
CA ALA A 109 13.50 -9.99 -0.61
C ALA A 109 12.72 -9.08 0.36
N TYR A 110 12.05 -9.68 1.35
CA TYR A 110 11.37 -8.96 2.41
C TYR A 110 12.35 -8.09 3.22
N LEU A 111 13.48 -8.66 3.65
CA LEU A 111 14.54 -7.94 4.36
C LEU A 111 15.05 -6.74 3.56
N HIS A 112 15.34 -6.93 2.27
CA HIS A 112 15.82 -5.86 1.39
C HIS A 112 14.78 -4.76 1.20
N TYR A 113 13.52 -5.14 0.97
CA TYR A 113 12.42 -4.17 0.87
C TYR A 113 12.33 -3.29 2.12
N ILE A 114 12.29 -3.91 3.30
CA ILE A 114 12.24 -3.18 4.58
C ILE A 114 13.49 -2.31 4.79
N GLY A 115 14.68 -2.82 4.46
CA GLY A 115 15.93 -2.08 4.58
C GLY A 115 16.03 -0.87 3.64
N GLU A 116 15.30 -0.90 2.52
CA GLU A 116 15.20 0.22 1.55
C GLU A 116 14.10 1.23 1.91
N LEU A 117 13.17 0.87 2.80
CA LEU A 117 12.15 1.79 3.32
C LEU A 117 12.84 2.88 4.13
N LYS A 118 13.34 3.89 3.43
CA LYS A 118 13.83 5.13 4.05
C LYS A 118 12.65 6.05 4.28
N GLU A 119 12.91 7.32 4.61
CA GLU A 119 11.93 8.39 4.78
C GLU A 119 11.09 8.66 3.51
N SER A 120 10.36 7.63 3.06
CA SER A 120 9.44 7.68 1.93
C SER A 120 8.01 7.76 2.41
N ASP A 121 7.10 8.25 1.56
CA ASP A 121 5.66 8.22 1.83
C ASP A 121 5.16 6.79 2.11
N GLU A 122 5.76 5.77 1.49
CA GLU A 122 5.44 4.36 1.71
C GLU A 122 5.82 3.90 3.12
N SER A 123 7.04 4.27 3.59
CA SER A 123 7.50 3.97 4.96
C SER A 123 6.55 4.55 5.99
N PHE A 124 6.15 5.79 5.82
CA PHE A 124 5.24 6.46 6.72
C PHE A 124 3.83 5.84 6.72
N GLN A 125 3.31 5.43 5.55
CA GLN A 125 2.03 4.75 5.43
C GLN A 125 2.05 3.37 6.09
N LEU A 126 3.11 2.60 5.88
CA LEU A 126 3.30 1.31 6.53
C LEU A 126 3.32 1.48 8.06
N ALA A 127 4.01 2.51 8.55
CA ALA A 127 4.04 2.87 9.96
C ALA A 127 2.65 3.11 10.54
N LEU A 128 1.90 4.00 9.93
CA LEU A 128 0.57 4.37 10.40
C LEU A 128 -0.39 3.18 10.44
N LEU A 129 -0.36 2.33 9.40
CA LEU A 129 -1.24 1.18 9.29
C LEU A 129 -0.81 0.05 10.24
N SER A 130 0.49 -0.11 10.48
CA SER A 130 0.99 -1.08 11.46
C SER A 130 0.61 -0.71 12.89
N LEU A 131 0.60 0.59 13.22
CA LEU A 131 0.10 1.07 14.52
C LEU A 131 -1.42 0.84 14.68
N ALA A 132 -2.18 0.70 13.60
CA ALA A 132 -3.59 0.35 13.66
C ALA A 132 -3.84 -1.16 13.85
N MET A 133 -2.91 -2.03 13.44
CA MET A 133 -3.08 -3.49 13.50
C MET A 133 -3.43 -4.02 14.91
N PRO A 134 -2.86 -3.52 16.03
CA PRO A 134 -3.21 -4.01 17.36
C PRO A 134 -4.69 -3.85 17.70
N THR A 135 -5.35 -2.80 17.19
CA THR A 135 -6.75 -2.48 17.49
C THR A 135 -7.73 -2.97 16.41
N GLU A 136 -7.24 -3.31 15.20
CA GLU A 136 -8.06 -3.68 14.04
C GLU A 136 -7.82 -5.16 13.65
N PRO A 137 -8.66 -6.10 14.11
CA PRO A 137 -8.50 -7.53 13.84
C PRO A 137 -8.46 -7.89 12.35
N VAL A 138 -9.18 -7.12 11.52
CA VAL A 138 -9.22 -7.32 10.07
C VAL A 138 -7.85 -7.09 9.45
N LEU A 139 -7.13 -6.02 9.86
CA LEU A 139 -5.79 -5.73 9.36
C LEU A 139 -4.79 -6.81 9.75
N ARG A 140 -4.87 -7.31 11.01
CA ARG A 140 -4.04 -8.43 11.46
C ARG A 140 -4.27 -9.69 10.63
N LYS A 141 -5.53 -9.94 10.27
CA LYS A 141 -5.88 -11.09 9.40
C LYS A 141 -5.28 -10.91 8.02
N CYS A 142 -5.45 -9.74 7.39
CA CYS A 142 -4.89 -9.45 6.07
C CYS A 142 -3.37 -9.62 6.04
N TRP A 143 -2.68 -9.07 7.04
CA TRP A 143 -1.22 -9.22 7.19
C TRP A 143 -0.79 -10.68 7.29
N ARG A 144 -1.43 -11.41 8.21
CA ARG A 144 -1.13 -12.84 8.39
C ARG A 144 -1.38 -13.65 7.12
N ASP A 145 -2.52 -13.43 6.47
CA ASP A 145 -2.89 -14.16 5.25
C ASP A 145 -1.91 -13.85 4.12
N TRP A 146 -1.44 -12.59 4.01
CA TRP A 146 -0.43 -12.17 3.06
C TRP A 146 0.93 -12.87 3.32
N VAL A 147 1.41 -12.87 4.56
CA VAL A 147 2.66 -13.57 4.93
C VAL A 147 2.53 -15.08 4.65
N LEU A 148 1.44 -15.70 5.09
CA LEU A 148 1.23 -17.15 4.86
C LEU A 148 1.16 -17.49 3.38
N GLY A 149 0.53 -16.64 2.56
CA GLY A 149 0.48 -16.86 1.10
C GLY A 149 1.85 -16.81 0.43
N HIS A 150 2.81 -16.06 0.97
CA HIS A 150 4.21 -16.12 0.53
C HIS A 150 4.93 -17.36 1.03
N LEU A 151 4.72 -17.74 2.29
CA LEU A 151 5.35 -18.93 2.88
C LEU A 151 4.87 -20.23 2.22
N GLU A 152 3.61 -20.31 1.81
CA GLU A 152 3.08 -21.46 1.04
C GLU A 152 3.82 -21.67 -0.30
N LYS A 153 4.31 -20.57 -0.90
CA LYS A 153 5.06 -20.58 -2.16
C LYS A 153 6.58 -20.60 -1.93
N GLY A 154 7.00 -20.34 -0.70
CA GLY A 154 8.38 -20.29 -0.27
C GLY A 154 9.00 -21.69 -0.10
N ASP A 155 10.29 -21.71 0.06
CA ASP A 155 11.04 -22.94 0.27
C ASP A 155 11.19 -23.33 1.75
N GLU A 156 12.05 -24.32 2.03
CA GLU A 156 12.33 -24.79 3.38
C GLU A 156 12.95 -23.71 4.27
N PHE A 157 13.81 -22.83 3.71
CA PHE A 157 14.40 -21.73 4.46
C PHE A 157 13.31 -20.71 4.85
N ASP A 158 12.49 -20.29 3.89
CA ASP A 158 11.41 -19.32 4.15
C ASP A 158 10.45 -19.80 5.24
N ASN A 159 10.23 -21.11 5.32
CA ASN A 159 9.39 -21.77 6.32
C ASN A 159 10.11 -22.13 7.63
N SER A 160 11.43 -21.93 7.72
CA SER A 160 12.23 -22.25 8.89
C SER A 160 12.23 -21.16 9.96
N TYR A 161 12.79 -21.49 11.14
CA TYR A 161 13.04 -20.51 12.19
C TYR A 161 14.05 -19.43 11.77
N LEU A 162 15.03 -19.76 10.90
CA LEU A 162 15.98 -18.78 10.36
C LEU A 162 15.31 -17.80 9.42
N GLY A 163 14.42 -18.26 8.53
CA GLY A 163 13.61 -17.39 7.70
C GLY A 163 12.70 -16.47 8.52
N ALA A 164 12.08 -17.02 9.58
CA ALA A 164 11.31 -16.22 10.53
C ALA A 164 12.17 -15.18 11.25
N LEU A 165 13.40 -15.57 11.70
CA LEU A 165 14.36 -14.65 12.33
C LEU A 165 14.69 -13.47 11.42
N VAL A 166 15.00 -13.74 10.15
CA VAL A 166 15.32 -12.71 9.15
C VAL A 166 14.14 -11.72 9.01
N ARG A 167 12.90 -12.20 8.87
CA ARG A 167 11.71 -11.36 8.73
C ARG A 167 11.41 -10.57 9.99
N TYR A 168 11.46 -11.19 11.18
CA TYR A 168 11.22 -10.49 12.45
C TYR A 168 12.30 -9.46 12.77
N ALA A 169 13.56 -9.73 12.39
CA ALA A 169 14.62 -8.75 12.54
C ALA A 169 14.42 -7.56 11.58
N ALA A 170 13.95 -7.78 10.35
CA ALA A 170 13.57 -6.72 9.43
C ALA A 170 12.44 -5.86 10.00
N ASP A 171 11.38 -6.48 10.53
CA ASP A 171 10.29 -5.77 11.21
C ASP A 171 10.79 -4.96 12.41
N GLY A 172 11.73 -5.50 13.19
CA GLY A 172 12.36 -4.84 14.31
C GLY A 172 13.16 -3.61 13.89
N LEU A 173 13.97 -3.70 12.84
CA LEU A 173 14.72 -2.58 12.28
C LEU A 173 13.81 -1.42 11.88
N TRP A 174 12.73 -1.74 11.21
CA TRP A 174 11.77 -0.76 10.76
C TRP A 174 10.98 -0.15 11.93
N LEU A 175 10.50 -0.97 12.88
CA LEU A 175 9.75 -0.50 14.04
C LEU A 175 10.60 0.38 14.94
N SER A 176 11.88 0.04 15.15
CA SER A 176 12.80 0.87 15.97
C SER A 176 13.01 2.26 15.36
N ALA A 177 13.11 2.36 14.03
CA ALA A 177 13.22 3.65 13.36
C ALA A 177 12.00 4.56 13.63
N LEU A 178 10.81 3.97 13.81
CA LEU A 178 9.58 4.71 14.10
C LEU A 178 9.41 5.10 15.56
N THR A 179 9.83 4.22 16.49
CA THR A 179 9.50 4.35 17.92
C THR A 179 10.65 4.93 18.74
N GLU A 180 11.87 4.66 18.37
CA GLU A 180 13.07 4.97 19.15
C GLU A 180 13.91 6.14 18.59
N GLY A 181 13.48 6.72 17.46
CA GLY A 181 14.16 7.86 16.86
C GLY A 181 15.58 7.54 16.39
N GLN A 182 15.78 6.48 15.60
CA GLN A 182 17.07 6.07 15.04
C GLN A 182 18.20 5.94 16.07
N THR A 183 18.12 4.94 16.94
CA THR A 183 19.21 4.60 17.89
C THR A 183 20.43 4.00 17.17
N LEU A 184 20.23 3.42 15.98
CA LEU A 184 21.29 2.85 15.15
C LEU A 184 21.71 3.84 14.05
N SER A 185 23.02 3.98 13.85
CA SER A 185 23.54 4.66 12.66
C SER A 185 23.18 3.91 11.38
N LYS A 186 23.21 4.61 10.24
CA LYS A 186 23.02 3.97 8.94
C LYS A 186 23.98 2.80 8.72
N GLN A 187 25.25 2.96 9.13
CA GLN A 187 26.27 1.91 8.99
C GLN A 187 25.95 0.66 9.81
N GLU A 188 25.40 0.81 11.02
CA GLU A 188 24.96 -0.31 11.85
C GLU A 188 23.75 -1.01 11.24
N CYS A 189 22.77 -0.25 10.73
CA CYS A 189 21.62 -0.83 10.02
C CYS A 189 22.08 -1.63 8.79
N ASP A 190 22.96 -1.05 7.96
CA ASP A 190 23.50 -1.71 6.77
C ASP A 190 24.29 -2.99 7.14
N ALA A 191 25.03 -2.97 8.26
CA ALA A 191 25.74 -4.16 8.78
C ALA A 191 24.75 -5.26 9.23
N ILE A 192 23.67 -4.90 9.90
CA ILE A 192 22.61 -5.85 10.32
C ILE A 192 21.97 -6.48 9.07
N VAL A 193 21.54 -5.66 8.11
CA VAL A 193 20.94 -6.15 6.86
C VAL A 193 21.90 -7.09 6.13
N SER A 194 23.19 -6.72 6.03
CA SER A 194 24.22 -7.57 5.42
C SER A 194 24.35 -8.90 6.15
N ARG A 195 24.37 -8.92 7.49
CA ARG A 195 24.45 -10.14 8.27
C ARG A 195 23.23 -11.04 8.11
N LEU A 196 22.04 -10.47 8.16
CA LEU A 196 20.79 -11.19 7.94
C LEU A 196 20.70 -11.76 6.51
N THR A 197 21.21 -11.01 5.53
CA THR A 197 21.34 -11.51 4.15
C THR A 197 22.25 -12.73 4.08
N GLN A 198 23.40 -12.73 4.80
CA GLN A 198 24.28 -13.91 4.87
C GLN A 198 23.56 -15.11 5.49
N ILE A 199 22.83 -14.93 6.59
CA ILE A 199 22.03 -15.97 7.23
C ILE A 199 21.02 -16.58 6.23
N SER A 200 20.46 -15.78 5.32
CA SER A 200 19.49 -16.26 4.34
C SER A 200 20.06 -17.24 3.30
N PHE A 201 21.38 -17.45 3.28
CA PHE A 201 22.07 -18.45 2.44
C PHE A 201 22.53 -19.68 3.24
N GLU A 202 22.39 -19.67 4.56
CA GLU A 202 22.77 -20.81 5.39
C GLU A 202 21.80 -21.98 5.15
N LYS A 203 22.36 -23.17 4.96
CA LYS A 203 21.54 -24.39 4.86
C LYS A 203 20.98 -24.72 6.24
N ILE A 204 19.78 -25.23 6.25
CA ILE A 204 19.15 -25.76 7.46
C ILE A 204 19.63 -27.18 7.61
N ASP A 205 20.22 -27.49 8.77
CA ASP A 205 20.63 -28.86 9.16
C ASP A 205 19.42 -29.72 9.56
#